data_a2c5fddaf7440ccc4229a90ae420344a
#
_entry.id   a2c5fddaf7440ccc4229a90ae420344a
#
_cell.length_a   1.000
_cell.length_b   1.000
_cell.length_c   1.000
_cell.angle_alpha   90.00
_cell.angle_beta   90.00
_cell.angle_gamma   90.00
#
_symmetry.space_group_name_H-M   'P 1'
#
loop_
_entity.id
_entity.type
_entity.pdbx_description
1 polymer ?
#
loop_
_entity_poly.entity_id
_entity_poly.type
_entity_poly.pdbx_seq_one_letter_code
_entity_poly.pdbx_strand_id
1 'polypeptide(L)'
;MKMFKKIMAVALVGVMALSMLTGCAVTNAIIEDKAETALENAWSTEKNENVNFKSGKFTSKDAYTKTKKDVVNGIIKVEEGKAKLSTYSDANYTVVVVAEPSSAKKVKNWNGLAKTVLVTANWNNGIYVNGTNSKTAKVDIVTGIKGKNATEDKDDTYTIFVFAKSETAYNNK
;
A
#
# COMPACT_ATOMS: atom_id res chain seq x y z
N MET A 1 47.87 -17.39 -1.66
CA MET A 1 47.26 -16.08 -1.33
C MET A 1 46.32 -15.48 -2.40
N LYS A 2 46.44 -15.74 -3.68
CA LYS A 2 45.53 -15.16 -4.73
C LYS A 2 44.11 -15.78 -4.73
N MET A 3 43.96 -17.05 -4.35
CA MET A 3 42.62 -17.70 -4.30
C MET A 3 41.74 -17.18 -3.14
N PHE A 4 42.31 -16.94 -1.96
CA PHE A 4 41.56 -16.43 -0.82
C PHE A 4 40.93 -15.05 -1.06
N LYS A 5 41.63 -14.17 -1.78
CA LYS A 5 41.07 -12.85 -2.14
C LYS A 5 39.93 -12.92 -3.12
N LYS A 6 39.87 -13.91 -4.02
CA LYS A 6 38.75 -14.11 -4.96
C LYS A 6 37.53 -14.68 -4.26
N ILE A 7 37.70 -15.60 -3.29
CA ILE A 7 36.60 -16.19 -2.51
C ILE A 7 35.99 -15.14 -1.60
N MET A 8 36.78 -14.29 -0.94
CA MET A 8 36.27 -13.20 -0.14
C MET A 8 35.49 -12.17 -0.96
N ALA A 9 35.94 -11.83 -2.18
CA ALA A 9 35.21 -10.88 -3.04
C ALA A 9 33.86 -11.41 -3.47
N VAL A 10 33.76 -12.70 -3.82
CA VAL A 10 32.48 -13.33 -4.21
C VAL A 10 31.53 -13.45 -3.00
N ALA A 11 32.03 -13.78 -1.81
CA ALA A 11 31.24 -13.82 -0.59
C ALA A 11 30.71 -12.43 -0.21
N LEU A 12 31.53 -11.38 -0.35
CA LEU A 12 31.12 -10.00 -0.04
C LEU A 12 30.03 -9.49 -0.98
N VAL A 13 30.16 -9.77 -2.28
CA VAL A 13 29.14 -9.40 -3.29
C VAL A 13 27.84 -10.17 -3.05
N GLY A 14 27.90 -11.45 -2.71
CA GLY A 14 26.73 -12.26 -2.37
C GLY A 14 25.99 -11.74 -1.13
N VAL A 15 26.71 -11.36 -0.08
CA VAL A 15 26.13 -10.79 1.14
C VAL A 15 25.53 -9.41 0.89
N MET A 16 26.18 -8.56 0.08
CA MET A 16 25.60 -7.25 -0.29
C MET A 16 24.33 -7.39 -1.15
N ALA A 17 24.30 -8.35 -2.09
CA ALA A 17 23.12 -8.59 -2.91
C ALA A 17 21.95 -9.11 -2.07
N LEU A 18 22.21 -10.00 -1.11
CA LEU A 18 21.21 -10.50 -0.17
C LEU A 18 20.71 -9.40 0.79
N SER A 19 21.60 -8.52 1.26
CA SER A 19 21.21 -7.42 2.14
C SER A 19 20.38 -6.35 1.41
N MET A 20 20.62 -6.13 0.11
CA MET A 20 19.76 -5.23 -0.68
C MET A 20 18.36 -5.83 -0.92
N LEU A 21 18.26 -7.13 -1.19
CA LEU A 21 16.97 -7.82 -1.36
C LEU A 21 16.17 -7.88 -0.05
N THR A 22 16.82 -8.19 1.07
CA THR A 22 16.17 -8.23 2.37
C THR A 22 15.87 -6.83 2.90
N GLY A 23 16.71 -5.84 2.61
CA GLY A 23 16.50 -4.45 2.99
C GLY A 23 15.25 -3.84 2.35
N CYS A 24 14.98 -4.12 1.08
CA CYS A 24 13.76 -3.65 0.41
C CYS A 24 12.50 -4.32 0.97
N ALA A 25 12.54 -5.64 1.23
CA ALA A 25 11.39 -6.36 1.79
C ALA A 25 11.08 -5.91 3.23
N VAL A 26 12.10 -5.74 4.07
CA VAL A 26 11.96 -5.23 5.43
C VAL A 26 11.45 -3.78 5.45
N THR A 27 11.92 -2.95 4.52
CA THR A 27 11.48 -1.56 4.42
C THR A 27 10.00 -1.49 4.03
N ASN A 28 9.54 -2.32 3.10
CA ASN A 28 8.13 -2.36 2.68
C ASN A 28 7.23 -2.86 3.81
N ALA A 29 7.60 -3.93 4.52
CA ALA A 29 6.84 -4.41 5.68
C ALA A 29 6.69 -3.35 6.78
N ILE A 30 7.76 -2.61 7.09
CA ILE A 30 7.71 -1.49 8.06
C ILE A 30 6.80 -0.36 7.56
N ILE A 31 6.76 -0.10 6.26
CA ILE A 31 5.89 0.93 5.68
C ILE A 31 4.42 0.46 5.75
N GLU A 32 4.17 -0.80 5.46
CA GLU A 32 2.84 -1.41 5.53
C GLU A 32 2.29 -1.38 6.95
N ASP A 33 3.05 -1.83 7.96
CA ASP A 33 2.69 -1.75 9.38
C ASP A 33 2.35 -0.31 9.85
N LYS A 34 3.15 0.66 9.40
CA LYS A 34 2.89 2.07 9.72
C LYS A 34 1.64 2.59 9.05
N ALA A 35 1.35 2.17 7.83
CA ALA A 35 0.15 2.55 7.11
C ALA A 35 -1.09 1.90 7.72
N GLU A 36 -1.04 0.63 8.12
CA GLU A 36 -2.10 -0.06 8.86
C GLU A 36 -2.39 0.67 10.18
N THR A 37 -1.38 0.93 10.99
CA THR A 37 -1.51 1.68 12.25
C THR A 37 -2.12 3.07 12.01
N ALA A 38 -1.74 3.75 10.94
CA ALA A 38 -2.30 5.06 10.61
C ALA A 38 -3.78 4.97 10.19
N LEU A 39 -4.19 3.92 9.47
CA LEU A 39 -5.60 3.66 9.15
C LEU A 39 -6.42 3.42 10.41
N GLU A 40 -5.91 2.62 11.35
CA GLU A 40 -6.55 2.34 12.65
C GLU A 40 -6.75 3.62 13.47
N ASN A 41 -5.71 4.44 13.58
CA ASN A 41 -5.77 5.71 14.28
C ASN A 41 -6.74 6.70 13.63
N ALA A 42 -6.72 6.80 12.30
CA ALA A 42 -7.65 7.68 11.57
C ALA A 42 -9.10 7.21 11.72
N TRP A 43 -9.34 5.90 11.65
CA TRP A 43 -10.66 5.33 11.87
C TRP A 43 -11.16 5.61 13.29
N SER A 44 -10.35 5.30 14.30
CA SER A 44 -10.71 5.52 15.71
C SER A 44 -11.01 6.99 16.01
N THR A 45 -10.22 7.90 15.47
CA THR A 45 -10.41 9.35 15.68
C THR A 45 -11.72 9.86 15.08
N GLU A 46 -12.09 9.38 13.89
CA GLU A 46 -13.23 9.93 13.15
C GLU A 46 -14.54 9.21 13.47
N LYS A 47 -14.48 7.93 13.84
CA LYS A 47 -15.68 7.10 14.10
C LYS A 47 -15.91 6.81 15.57
N ASN A 48 -14.97 7.17 16.44
CA ASN A 48 -14.96 6.79 17.85
C ASN A 48 -15.12 5.27 18.04
N GLU A 49 -14.47 4.51 17.17
CA GLU A 49 -14.58 3.05 17.08
C GLU A 49 -13.21 2.47 16.70
N ASN A 50 -12.81 1.39 17.37
CA ASN A 50 -11.57 0.70 17.06
C ASN A 50 -11.82 -0.40 16.01
N VAL A 51 -11.10 -0.32 14.90
CA VAL A 51 -11.05 -1.35 13.87
C VAL A 51 -9.60 -1.74 13.65
N ASN A 52 -9.29 -3.03 13.70
CA ASN A 52 -7.97 -3.56 13.44
C ASN A 52 -7.84 -3.93 11.95
N PHE A 53 -6.94 -3.28 11.25
CA PHE A 53 -6.64 -3.57 9.85
C PHE A 53 -5.64 -4.74 9.76
N LYS A 54 -5.93 -5.71 8.88
CA LYS A 54 -5.12 -6.91 8.66
C LYS A 54 -4.85 -7.11 7.18
N SER A 55 -3.70 -7.67 6.84
CA SER A 55 -3.36 -8.02 5.46
C SER A 55 -4.41 -8.94 4.82
N GLY A 56 -4.85 -8.56 3.62
CA GLY A 56 -5.90 -9.24 2.86
C GLY A 56 -5.41 -10.22 1.80
N LYS A 57 -4.17 -10.08 1.35
CA LYS A 57 -3.57 -10.85 0.23
C LYS A 57 -4.36 -10.68 -1.09
N PHE A 58 -4.67 -9.44 -1.46
CA PHE A 58 -5.51 -9.11 -2.63
C PHE A 58 -4.72 -8.75 -3.89
N THR A 59 -3.39 -8.85 -3.87
CA THR A 59 -2.52 -8.45 -4.99
C THR A 59 -2.67 -9.28 -6.25
N SER A 60 -3.30 -10.46 -6.17
CA SER A 60 -3.66 -11.29 -7.33
C SER A 60 -5.01 -10.94 -7.94
N LYS A 61 -5.80 -10.05 -7.33
CA LYS A 61 -7.15 -9.72 -7.80
C LYS A 61 -7.11 -8.75 -8.98
N ASP A 62 -8.09 -8.89 -9.87
CA ASP A 62 -8.22 -8.07 -11.09
C ASP A 62 -8.27 -6.58 -10.79
N ALA A 63 -8.99 -6.19 -9.74
CA ALA A 63 -9.10 -4.79 -9.33
C ALA A 63 -7.73 -4.17 -9.03
N TYR A 64 -6.84 -4.90 -8.35
CA TYR A 64 -5.47 -4.46 -8.11
C TYR A 64 -4.62 -4.49 -9.38
N THR A 65 -4.61 -5.61 -10.12
CA THR A 65 -3.71 -5.78 -11.26
C THR A 65 -3.97 -4.79 -12.38
N LYS A 66 -5.24 -4.51 -12.67
CA LYS A 66 -5.66 -3.48 -13.63
C LYS A 66 -5.30 -2.08 -13.16
N THR A 67 -5.59 -1.76 -11.88
CA THR A 67 -5.20 -0.46 -11.29
C THR A 67 -3.70 -0.24 -11.37
N LYS A 68 -2.89 -1.22 -10.96
CA LYS A 68 -1.42 -1.13 -11.02
C LYS A 68 -0.94 -0.89 -12.45
N LYS A 69 -1.48 -1.63 -13.42
CA LYS A 69 -1.14 -1.45 -14.84
C LYS A 69 -1.41 -0.02 -15.30
N ASP A 70 -2.55 0.54 -14.95
CA ASP A 70 -2.94 1.88 -15.36
C ASP A 70 -2.14 2.98 -14.65
N VAL A 71 -1.71 2.76 -13.40
CA VAL A 71 -0.76 3.64 -12.70
C VAL A 71 0.59 3.65 -13.42
N VAL A 72 1.15 2.46 -13.70
CA VAL A 72 2.44 2.33 -14.38
C VAL A 72 2.42 2.95 -15.78
N ASN A 73 1.33 2.77 -16.51
CA ASN A 73 1.15 3.32 -17.86
C ASN A 73 0.75 4.81 -17.86
N GLY A 74 0.60 5.45 -16.71
CA GLY A 74 0.22 6.86 -16.59
C GLY A 74 -1.22 7.17 -16.99
N ILE A 75 -2.10 6.17 -17.02
CA ILE A 75 -3.55 6.34 -17.23
C ILE A 75 -4.20 6.84 -15.95
N ILE A 76 -3.86 6.24 -14.81
CA ILE A 76 -4.24 6.75 -13.48
C ILE A 76 -3.12 7.65 -12.99
N LYS A 77 -3.41 8.95 -12.94
CA LYS A 77 -2.54 9.97 -12.38
C LYS A 77 -3.20 10.59 -11.16
N VAL A 78 -2.43 10.81 -10.10
CA VAL A 78 -2.87 11.41 -8.85
C VAL A 78 -1.88 12.50 -8.46
N GLU A 79 -2.37 13.62 -7.99
CA GLU A 79 -1.51 14.68 -7.45
C GLU A 79 -0.83 14.24 -6.15
N GLU A 80 0.38 14.73 -5.95
CA GLU A 80 1.17 14.45 -4.74
C GLU A 80 0.37 14.66 -3.45
N GLY A 81 0.37 13.69 -2.56
CA GLY A 81 -0.36 13.73 -1.28
C GLY A 81 -1.88 13.60 -1.41
N LYS A 82 -2.41 13.36 -2.60
CA LYS A 82 -3.83 13.09 -2.84
C LYS A 82 -4.10 11.60 -3.01
N ALA A 83 -5.37 11.24 -2.90
CA ALA A 83 -5.87 9.90 -3.15
C ALA A 83 -6.97 9.93 -4.23
N LYS A 84 -7.06 8.85 -5.00
CA LYS A 84 -8.07 8.66 -6.04
C LYS A 84 -8.64 7.25 -5.96
N LEU A 85 -9.95 7.15 -6.03
CA LEU A 85 -10.63 5.86 -6.16
C LEU A 85 -10.37 5.30 -7.57
N SER A 86 -9.94 4.04 -7.64
CA SER A 86 -9.77 3.36 -8.92
C SER A 86 -11.11 3.01 -9.54
N THR A 87 -11.20 3.17 -10.86
CA THR A 87 -12.36 2.75 -11.66
C THR A 87 -12.55 1.24 -11.70
N TYR A 88 -11.56 0.48 -11.27
CA TYR A 88 -11.61 -0.98 -11.13
C TYR A 88 -12.09 -1.45 -9.75
N SER A 89 -12.48 -0.53 -8.86
CA SER A 89 -13.21 -0.90 -7.64
C SER A 89 -14.54 -1.55 -8.04
N ASP A 90 -14.86 -2.68 -7.40
CA ASP A 90 -16.03 -3.50 -7.75
C ASP A 90 -16.91 -3.78 -6.53
N ALA A 91 -17.76 -4.80 -6.61
CA ALA A 91 -18.63 -5.20 -5.51
C ALA A 91 -17.86 -5.82 -4.33
N ASN A 92 -16.65 -6.36 -4.58
CA ASN A 92 -15.86 -7.08 -3.60
C ASN A 92 -14.67 -6.28 -3.08
N TYR A 93 -14.10 -5.40 -3.89
CA TYR A 93 -12.88 -4.68 -3.55
C TYR A 93 -13.00 -3.18 -3.82
N THR A 94 -12.52 -2.39 -2.86
CA THR A 94 -12.28 -0.96 -3.04
C THR A 94 -10.80 -0.72 -3.21
N VAL A 95 -10.41 -0.07 -4.30
CA VAL A 95 -9.01 0.19 -4.62
C VAL A 95 -8.76 1.69 -4.64
N VAL A 96 -7.84 2.15 -3.79
CA VAL A 96 -7.44 3.56 -3.67
C VAL A 96 -5.97 3.70 -4.06
N VAL A 97 -5.69 4.65 -4.94
CA VAL A 97 -4.34 5.01 -5.37
C VAL A 97 -3.95 6.32 -4.70
N VAL A 98 -2.76 6.34 -4.10
CA VAL A 98 -2.18 7.55 -3.48
C VAL A 98 -0.87 7.86 -4.17
N ALA A 99 -0.65 9.13 -4.57
CA ALA A 99 0.67 9.60 -4.93
C ALA A 99 1.44 9.97 -3.67
N GLU A 100 2.59 9.30 -3.46
CA GLU A 100 3.44 9.55 -2.31
C GLU A 100 4.09 10.94 -2.44
N PRO A 101 4.10 11.77 -1.38
CA PRO A 101 4.81 13.04 -1.41
C PRO A 101 6.29 12.84 -1.72
N SER A 102 6.87 13.67 -2.58
CA SER A 102 8.31 13.59 -2.96
C SER A 102 9.24 13.73 -1.76
N SER A 103 8.80 14.41 -0.71
CA SER A 103 9.43 14.47 0.61
C SER A 103 9.28 13.18 1.41
N ALA A 104 8.40 12.26 1.01
CA ALA A 104 8.09 11.00 1.69
C ALA A 104 9.09 9.88 1.42
N LYS A 105 10.27 10.16 0.84
CA LYS A 105 11.43 9.25 0.94
C LYS A 105 11.74 8.89 2.42
N LYS A 106 11.06 9.57 3.35
CA LYS A 106 10.96 9.21 4.76
C LYS A 106 9.48 9.33 5.13
N VAL A 107 8.75 8.24 5.08
CA VAL A 107 7.35 8.09 5.49
C VAL A 107 7.09 8.76 6.85
N LYS A 108 6.90 10.07 6.86
CA LYS A 108 6.77 10.82 8.11
C LYS A 108 5.33 11.19 8.46
N ASN A 109 4.36 11.01 7.55
CA ASN A 109 2.99 11.43 7.88
C ASN A 109 1.91 10.60 7.21
N TRP A 110 1.88 9.31 7.51
CA TRP A 110 0.78 8.44 7.11
C TRP A 110 -0.56 8.86 7.74
N ASN A 111 -0.55 9.53 8.90
CA ASN A 111 -1.80 9.90 9.59
C ASN A 111 -2.70 10.80 8.74
N GLY A 112 -2.12 11.82 8.07
CA GLY A 112 -2.88 12.68 7.15
C GLY A 112 -3.34 11.95 5.90
N LEU A 113 -2.51 11.09 5.33
CA LEU A 113 -2.83 10.29 4.15
C LEU A 113 -3.86 9.20 4.46
N ALA A 114 -3.79 8.57 5.63
CA ALA A 114 -4.74 7.54 6.05
C ALA A 114 -6.17 8.05 6.08
N LYS A 115 -6.40 9.24 6.64
CA LYS A 115 -7.73 9.89 6.59
C LYS A 115 -8.19 10.10 5.14
N THR A 116 -7.32 10.62 4.28
CA THR A 116 -7.62 10.84 2.86
C THR A 116 -7.97 9.53 2.16
N VAL A 117 -7.22 8.44 2.44
CA VAL A 117 -7.49 7.10 1.90
C VAL A 117 -8.87 6.60 2.35
N LEU A 118 -9.19 6.67 3.64
CA LEU A 118 -10.46 6.20 4.19
C LEU A 118 -11.66 6.99 3.64
N VAL A 119 -11.53 8.31 3.50
CA VAL A 119 -12.56 9.17 2.88
C VAL A 119 -12.74 8.79 1.41
N THR A 120 -11.66 8.62 0.66
CA THR A 120 -11.69 8.23 -0.76
C THR A 120 -12.26 6.83 -0.95
N ALA A 121 -11.96 5.90 -0.05
CA ALA A 121 -12.54 4.55 -0.04
C ALA A 121 -14.05 4.54 0.31
N ASN A 122 -14.60 5.66 0.81
CA ASN A 122 -15.93 5.71 1.40
C ASN A 122 -16.09 4.67 2.52
N TRP A 123 -15.38 4.89 3.63
CA TRP A 123 -15.29 3.97 4.78
C TRP A 123 -16.60 3.37 5.27
N ASN A 124 -17.75 4.02 5.07
CA ASN A 124 -19.06 3.47 5.47
C ASN A 124 -19.55 2.35 4.54
N ASN A 125 -19.21 2.42 3.23
CA ASN A 125 -19.74 1.52 2.20
C ASN A 125 -18.63 0.86 1.35
N GLY A 126 -17.42 1.34 1.45
CA GLY A 126 -16.28 0.87 0.65
C GLY A 126 -15.35 -0.08 1.40
N ILE A 127 -15.55 -0.27 2.71
CA ILE A 127 -14.73 -1.14 3.55
C ILE A 127 -15.64 -2.04 4.38
N TYR A 128 -15.48 -3.35 4.22
CA TYR A 128 -16.18 -4.32 5.06
C TYR A 128 -15.48 -4.46 6.41
N VAL A 129 -16.23 -4.26 7.47
CA VAL A 129 -15.79 -4.43 8.85
C VAL A 129 -16.50 -5.63 9.45
N ASN A 130 -15.72 -6.62 9.87
CA ASN A 130 -16.23 -7.84 10.50
C ASN A 130 -16.15 -7.76 12.02
N GLY A 131 -17.16 -8.32 12.70
CA GLY A 131 -17.22 -8.43 14.16
C GLY A 131 -17.96 -7.27 14.84
N THR A 132 -18.42 -7.53 16.05
CA THR A 132 -19.15 -6.56 16.90
C THR A 132 -18.27 -6.02 18.03
N ASN A 133 -17.59 -6.90 18.76
CA ASN A 133 -16.75 -6.53 19.91
C ASN A 133 -15.28 -6.35 19.55
N SER A 134 -14.77 -7.14 18.60
CA SER A 134 -13.43 -7.02 18.06
C SER A 134 -13.53 -6.85 16.55
N LYS A 135 -13.60 -5.59 16.13
CA LYS A 135 -13.81 -5.24 14.72
C LYS A 135 -12.54 -5.35 13.93
N THR A 136 -12.61 -5.99 12.77
CA THR A 136 -11.48 -6.16 11.88
C THR A 136 -11.85 -5.84 10.44
N ALA A 137 -10.93 -5.21 9.70
CA ALA A 137 -11.01 -5.00 8.27
C ALA A 137 -9.80 -5.63 7.60
N LYS A 138 -9.89 -5.96 6.31
CA LYS A 138 -8.76 -6.46 5.54
C LYS A 138 -8.35 -5.46 4.48
N VAL A 139 -7.05 -5.20 4.40
CA VAL A 139 -6.43 -4.33 3.42
C VAL A 139 -5.11 -4.92 2.94
N ASP A 140 -4.80 -4.79 1.66
CA ASP A 140 -3.44 -4.91 1.16
C ASP A 140 -2.92 -3.53 0.81
N ILE A 141 -1.67 -3.27 1.16
CA ILE A 141 -0.99 -2.01 0.95
C ILE A 141 0.26 -2.30 0.12
N VAL A 142 0.32 -1.79 -1.09
CA VAL A 142 1.48 -2.00 -1.98
C VAL A 142 2.11 -0.65 -2.27
N THR A 143 3.33 -0.48 -1.78
CA THR A 143 4.11 0.76 -1.87
C THR A 143 5.15 0.71 -2.99
N GLY A 144 5.72 1.85 -3.34
CA GLY A 144 6.86 1.92 -4.24
C GLY A 144 6.56 1.70 -5.72
N ILE A 145 5.28 1.81 -6.14
CA ILE A 145 4.89 1.66 -7.53
C ILE A 145 5.28 2.92 -8.30
N LYS A 146 6.09 2.77 -9.35
CA LYS A 146 6.45 3.87 -10.24
C LYS A 146 5.40 4.09 -11.30
N GLY A 147 5.01 5.33 -11.50
CA GLY A 147 4.04 5.74 -12.51
C GLY A 147 4.19 7.23 -12.84
N LYS A 148 3.54 7.68 -13.92
CA LYS A 148 3.64 9.06 -14.40
C LYS A 148 2.94 10.03 -13.45
N ASN A 149 3.58 11.18 -13.20
CA ASN A 149 3.03 12.27 -12.42
C ASN A 149 1.80 12.90 -13.08
N ALA A 150 0.92 13.51 -12.29
CA ALA A 150 -0.27 14.19 -12.79
C ALA A 150 0.06 15.52 -13.51
N THR A 151 1.09 16.23 -13.04
CA THR A 151 1.42 17.59 -13.47
C THR A 151 2.65 17.68 -14.35
N GLU A 152 3.60 16.78 -14.18
CA GLU A 152 4.87 16.74 -14.89
C GLU A 152 5.07 15.38 -15.55
N ASP A 153 5.83 15.31 -16.63
CA ASP A 153 6.17 14.02 -17.29
C ASP A 153 7.32 13.29 -16.58
N LYS A 154 7.30 13.32 -15.25
CA LYS A 154 8.23 12.60 -14.36
C LYS A 154 7.54 11.40 -13.75
N ASP A 155 8.33 10.47 -13.26
CA ASP A 155 7.82 9.33 -12.51
C ASP A 155 7.65 9.69 -11.03
N ASP A 156 6.43 9.49 -10.53
CA ASP A 156 6.11 9.54 -9.12
C ASP A 156 6.08 8.14 -8.51
N THR A 157 6.07 8.11 -7.19
CA THR A 157 5.88 6.88 -6.43
C THR A 157 4.46 6.82 -5.91
N TYR A 158 3.81 5.69 -6.12
CA TYR A 158 2.43 5.46 -5.72
C TYR A 158 2.33 4.32 -4.71
N THR A 159 1.35 4.45 -3.82
CA THR A 159 0.86 3.36 -2.96
C THR A 159 -0.56 3.01 -3.37
N ILE A 160 -0.83 1.71 -3.50
CA ILE A 160 -2.17 1.19 -3.78
C ILE A 160 -2.69 0.48 -2.53
N PHE A 161 -3.86 0.89 -2.07
CA PHE A 161 -4.62 0.26 -1.01
C PHE A 161 -5.76 -0.55 -1.63
N VAL A 162 -5.90 -1.81 -1.25
CA VAL A 162 -6.98 -2.69 -1.69
C VAL A 162 -7.73 -3.16 -0.45
N PHE A 163 -8.95 -2.67 -0.26
CA PHE A 163 -9.80 -3.05 0.86
C PHE A 163 -10.79 -4.14 0.46
N ALA A 164 -11.03 -5.10 1.34
CA ALA A 164 -12.21 -5.95 1.22
C ALA A 164 -13.47 -5.09 1.44
N LYS A 165 -14.39 -5.11 0.48
CA LYS A 165 -15.64 -4.36 0.50
C LYS A 165 -16.84 -5.24 0.83
N SER A 166 -16.72 -6.55 0.65
CA SER A 166 -17.77 -7.52 0.93
C SER A 166 -17.30 -8.58 1.93
N GLU A 167 -18.23 -9.24 2.57
CA GLU A 167 -17.94 -10.40 3.42
C GLU A 167 -17.24 -11.53 2.64
N THR A 168 -17.67 -11.75 1.40
CA THR A 168 -17.03 -12.71 0.51
C THR A 168 -15.56 -12.40 0.28
N ALA A 169 -15.23 -11.13 -0.01
CA ALA A 169 -13.85 -10.71 -0.19
C ALA A 169 -13.03 -10.81 1.12
N TYR A 170 -13.65 -10.47 2.25
CA TYR A 170 -13.02 -10.58 3.56
C TYR A 170 -12.68 -12.04 3.92
N ASN A 171 -13.53 -13.00 3.59
CA ASN A 171 -13.34 -14.42 3.92
C ASN A 171 -12.47 -15.17 2.90
N ASN A 172 -12.22 -14.59 1.72
CA ASN A 172 -11.29 -15.19 0.74
C ASN A 172 -9.86 -15.24 1.32
N LYS A 173 -9.27 -16.45 1.25
CA LYS A 173 -7.88 -16.74 1.65
C LYS A 173 -6.93 -16.57 0.48
#